data_349c0131ea604d1c0e6a8301dc4fd743
#
_entry.id   349c0131ea604d1c0e6a8301dc4fd743
#
_cell.length_a   1.000
_cell.length_b   1.000
_cell.length_c   1.000
_cell.angle_alpha   90.00
_cell.angle_beta   90.00
_cell.angle_gamma   90.00
#
_symmetry.space_group_name_H-M   'P 1'
#
loop_
_entity.id
_entity.type
_entity.pdbx_description
1 polymer ?
#
loop_
_entity_poly.entity_id
_entity_poly.type
_entity_poly.pdbx_seq_one_letter_code
_entity_poly.pdbx_strand_id
1 'polypeptide(L)'
;PVVFDVLVRLLRKTYGADKVIYARNVTDVDDKINAKAAKEGVPIGEITARYEAAYLSDMGLLNVSPPDIAPHVTDHMDAIIQQIQAIIDAGSAYAAEGHVLFDVSSYPSYGALSGRNLDDMIAGARVEVAPYKKNPHDFVLWKPSKKDEPSWPSPWGEGRPGWHIECSAMIE
;
A
#
# COMPACT_ATOMS: atom_id res chain seq x y z
N PRO A 1 -14.60 -5.40 5.39
CA PRO A 1 -14.68 -4.71 6.70
C PRO A 1 -15.44 -5.53 7.73
N VAL A 2 -16.68 -5.96 7.45
CA VAL A 2 -17.55 -6.68 8.40
C VAL A 2 -16.87 -7.92 9.01
N VAL A 3 -16.21 -8.75 8.20
CA VAL A 3 -15.51 -9.96 8.70
C VAL A 3 -14.42 -9.60 9.70
N PHE A 4 -13.65 -8.54 9.41
CA PHE A 4 -12.60 -8.08 10.34
C PHE A 4 -13.19 -7.48 11.62
N ASP A 5 -14.32 -6.79 11.56
CA ASP A 5 -15.01 -6.29 12.76
C ASP A 5 -15.44 -7.45 13.66
N VAL A 6 -16.02 -8.52 13.10
CA VAL A 6 -16.36 -9.74 13.85
C VAL A 6 -15.12 -10.36 14.49
N LEU A 7 -14.02 -10.46 13.76
CA LEU A 7 -12.76 -10.98 14.29
C LEU A 7 -12.23 -10.11 15.45
N VAL A 8 -12.20 -8.79 15.28
CA VAL A 8 -11.74 -7.86 16.33
C VAL A 8 -12.61 -7.98 17.57
N ARG A 9 -13.94 -8.04 17.43
CA ARG A 9 -14.86 -8.25 18.55
C ARG A 9 -14.61 -9.58 19.27
N LEU A 10 -14.36 -10.64 18.51
CA LEU A 10 -14.02 -11.95 19.07
C LEU A 10 -12.70 -11.91 19.86
N LEU A 11 -11.65 -11.32 19.26
CA LEU A 11 -10.35 -11.19 19.91
C LEU A 11 -10.45 -10.36 21.20
N ARG A 12 -11.15 -9.23 21.16
CA ARG A 12 -11.39 -8.37 22.34
C ARG A 12 -12.15 -9.08 23.42
N LYS A 13 -13.15 -9.90 23.07
CA LYS A 13 -13.90 -10.72 24.03
C LYS A 13 -13.02 -11.81 24.65
N THR A 14 -12.09 -12.37 23.89
CA THR A 14 -11.26 -13.49 24.33
C THR A 14 -10.06 -13.03 25.17
N TYR A 15 -9.39 -11.95 24.76
CA TYR A 15 -8.13 -11.51 25.35
C TYR A 15 -8.23 -10.22 26.18
N GLY A 16 -9.35 -9.53 26.12
CA GLY A 16 -9.56 -8.22 26.74
C GLY A 16 -9.44 -7.08 25.70
N ALA A 17 -10.28 -6.06 25.83
CA ALA A 17 -10.32 -4.95 24.89
C ALA A 17 -9.03 -4.12 24.89
N ASP A 18 -8.36 -4.02 26.04
CA ASP A 18 -7.08 -3.34 26.25
C ASP A 18 -5.87 -4.06 25.62
N LYS A 19 -6.03 -5.31 25.20
CA LYS A 19 -5.00 -6.13 24.58
C LYS A 19 -5.08 -6.18 23.05
N VAL A 20 -6.10 -5.61 22.45
CA VAL A 20 -6.36 -5.69 21.01
C VAL A 20 -6.48 -4.30 20.42
N ILE A 21 -5.44 -3.86 19.75
CA ILE A 21 -5.40 -2.64 18.95
C ILE A 21 -5.67 -3.01 17.49
N TYR A 22 -6.69 -2.42 16.90
CA TYR A 22 -7.05 -2.64 15.51
C TYR A 22 -6.59 -1.47 14.65
N ALA A 23 -5.61 -1.71 13.79
CA ALA A 23 -5.16 -0.75 12.79
C ALA A 23 -5.70 -1.12 11.41
N ARG A 24 -6.15 -0.13 10.66
CA ARG A 24 -6.57 -0.29 9.26
C ARG A 24 -6.15 0.94 8.47
N ASN A 25 -5.27 0.76 7.50
CA ASN A 25 -4.78 1.85 6.67
C ASN A 25 -5.85 2.44 5.75
N VAL A 26 -5.65 3.69 5.39
CA VAL A 26 -6.38 4.41 4.35
C VAL A 26 -5.42 4.65 3.19
N THR A 27 -5.71 4.04 2.03
CA THR A 27 -4.99 4.33 0.78
C THR A 27 -5.58 5.60 0.18
N ASP A 28 -4.87 6.70 0.34
CA ASP A 28 -5.29 8.04 -0.09
C ASP A 28 -4.48 8.58 -1.28
N VAL A 29 -3.61 7.75 -1.86
CA VAL A 29 -2.90 7.99 -3.11
C VAL A 29 -2.83 6.72 -3.94
N ASP A 30 -3.41 6.74 -5.14
CA ASP A 30 -3.27 5.67 -6.14
C ASP A 30 -3.62 6.20 -7.56
N ASP A 31 -3.44 5.37 -8.60
CA ASP A 31 -3.72 5.74 -9.99
C ASP A 31 -5.19 6.12 -10.21
N LYS A 32 -6.13 5.46 -9.52
CA LYS A 32 -7.58 5.74 -9.66
C LYS A 32 -7.96 7.03 -8.97
N ILE A 33 -7.39 7.30 -7.80
CA ILE A 33 -7.59 8.57 -7.07
C ILE A 33 -7.05 9.72 -7.90
N ASN A 34 -5.82 9.59 -8.43
CA ASN A 34 -5.19 10.60 -9.27
C ASN A 34 -6.02 10.89 -10.53
N ALA A 35 -6.47 9.85 -11.23
CA ALA A 35 -7.31 9.99 -12.42
C ALA A 35 -8.66 10.66 -12.11
N LYS A 36 -9.26 10.34 -10.96
CA LYS A 36 -10.52 10.93 -10.51
C LYS A 36 -10.35 12.40 -10.16
N ALA A 37 -9.31 12.74 -9.42
CA ALA A 37 -8.96 14.11 -9.05
C ALA A 37 -8.71 14.98 -10.29
N ALA A 38 -7.90 14.49 -11.23
CA ALA A 38 -7.65 15.16 -12.50
C ALA A 38 -8.93 15.39 -13.32
N LYS A 39 -9.83 14.38 -13.37
CA LYS A 39 -11.11 14.49 -14.07
C LYS A 39 -12.03 15.53 -13.44
N GLU A 40 -12.03 15.67 -12.12
CA GLU A 40 -12.87 16.61 -11.39
C GLU A 40 -12.21 17.99 -11.21
N GLY A 41 -10.92 18.12 -11.51
CA GLY A 41 -10.16 19.36 -11.34
C GLY A 41 -9.95 19.76 -9.87
N VAL A 42 -9.85 18.78 -8.97
CA VAL A 42 -9.67 18.98 -7.52
C VAL A 42 -8.44 18.25 -6.99
N PRO A 43 -7.89 18.66 -5.84
CA PRO A 43 -6.80 17.91 -5.19
C PRO A 43 -7.22 16.50 -4.79
N ILE A 44 -6.26 15.55 -4.74
CA ILE A 44 -6.52 14.16 -4.31
C ILE A 44 -7.13 14.10 -2.91
N GLY A 45 -6.70 14.96 -1.98
CA GLY A 45 -7.23 15.01 -0.61
C GLY A 45 -8.72 15.30 -0.54
N GLU A 46 -9.29 16.05 -1.50
CA GLU A 46 -10.74 16.28 -1.56
C GLU A 46 -11.49 15.02 -1.99
N ILE A 47 -10.93 14.27 -2.94
CA ILE A 47 -11.49 12.99 -3.38
C ILE A 47 -11.45 11.98 -2.24
N THR A 48 -10.30 11.82 -1.58
CA THR A 48 -10.11 10.84 -0.51
C THR A 48 -11.01 11.15 0.69
N ALA A 49 -11.04 12.39 1.17
CA ALA A 49 -11.89 12.79 2.28
C ALA A 49 -13.38 12.53 2.00
N ARG A 50 -13.85 12.81 0.79
CA ARG A 50 -15.24 12.56 0.38
C ARG A 50 -15.60 11.07 0.43
N TYR A 51 -14.74 10.22 -0.15
CA TYR A 51 -15.00 8.78 -0.18
C TYR A 51 -14.77 8.11 1.16
N GLU A 52 -13.82 8.58 1.96
CA GLU A 52 -13.62 8.11 3.32
C GLU A 52 -14.82 8.41 4.20
N ALA A 53 -15.35 9.65 4.13
CA ALA A 53 -16.56 10.02 4.87
C ALA A 53 -17.77 9.16 4.47
N ALA A 54 -17.98 8.92 3.18
CA ALA A 54 -19.03 8.05 2.68
C ALA A 54 -18.85 6.61 3.19
N TYR A 55 -17.62 6.07 3.11
CA TYR A 55 -17.30 4.73 3.61
C TYR A 55 -17.57 4.61 5.11
N LEU A 56 -17.14 5.57 5.92
CA LEU A 56 -17.37 5.56 7.36
C LEU A 56 -18.86 5.62 7.70
N SER A 57 -19.62 6.43 6.96
CA SER A 57 -21.09 6.49 7.09
C SER A 57 -21.74 5.14 6.79
N ASP A 58 -21.40 4.51 5.67
CA ASP A 58 -21.96 3.21 5.26
C ASP A 58 -21.59 2.10 6.25
N MET A 59 -20.33 2.08 6.73
CA MET A 59 -19.88 1.12 7.73
C MET A 59 -20.58 1.34 9.08
N GLY A 60 -20.85 2.58 9.46
CA GLY A 60 -21.64 2.92 10.64
C GLY A 60 -23.06 2.36 10.59
N LEU A 61 -23.72 2.45 9.42
CA LEU A 61 -25.06 1.85 9.21
C LEU A 61 -25.07 0.32 9.39
N LEU A 62 -23.94 -0.33 9.09
CA LEU A 62 -23.74 -1.77 9.31
C LEU A 62 -23.24 -2.11 10.72
N ASN A 63 -23.17 -1.13 11.62
CA ASN A 63 -22.64 -1.28 12.98
C ASN A 63 -21.21 -1.84 13.04
N VAL A 64 -20.40 -1.55 12.01
CA VAL A 64 -18.96 -1.86 11.98
C VAL A 64 -18.22 -0.84 12.82
N SER A 65 -17.42 -1.30 13.77
CA SER A 65 -16.62 -0.42 14.62
C SER A 65 -15.48 0.23 13.81
N PRO A 66 -15.17 1.52 14.06
CA PRO A 66 -13.97 2.11 13.47
C PRO A 66 -12.70 1.42 14.01
N PRO A 67 -11.60 1.46 13.28
CA PRO A 67 -10.30 1.04 13.81
C PRO A 67 -9.83 1.98 14.93
N ASP A 68 -8.96 1.50 15.80
CA ASP A 68 -8.29 2.34 16.80
C ASP A 68 -7.27 3.28 16.16
N ILE A 69 -6.63 2.80 15.06
CA ILE A 69 -5.62 3.53 14.29
C ILE A 69 -5.97 3.42 12.81
N ALA A 70 -6.03 4.57 12.13
CA ALA A 70 -6.33 4.66 10.69
C ALA A 70 -5.22 5.48 9.98
N PRO A 71 -4.03 4.91 9.74
CA PRO A 71 -2.94 5.64 9.11
C PRO A 71 -3.23 5.90 7.63
N HIS A 72 -2.96 7.13 7.18
CA HIS A 72 -3.02 7.53 5.78
C HIS A 72 -1.65 7.41 5.13
N VAL A 73 -1.60 6.94 3.88
CA VAL A 73 -0.33 6.76 3.16
C VAL A 73 0.41 8.09 3.00
N THR A 74 -0.32 9.17 2.69
CA THR A 74 0.28 10.50 2.48
C THR A 74 0.95 11.08 3.73
N ASP A 75 0.55 10.65 4.92
CA ASP A 75 1.14 11.09 6.20
C ASP A 75 2.39 10.27 6.59
N HIS A 76 2.69 9.18 5.85
CA HIS A 76 3.77 8.24 6.21
C HIS A 76 4.87 8.13 5.14
N MET A 77 5.02 9.14 4.26
CA MET A 77 5.99 9.10 3.16
C MET A 77 7.43 8.91 3.64
N ASP A 78 7.82 9.57 4.72
CA ASP A 78 9.18 9.45 5.27
C ASP A 78 9.46 8.02 5.75
N ALA A 79 8.52 7.40 6.45
CA ALA A 79 8.64 6.00 6.89
C ALA A 79 8.71 5.04 5.70
N ILE A 80 7.89 5.26 4.67
CA ILE A 80 7.90 4.48 3.43
C ILE A 80 9.27 4.57 2.75
N ILE A 81 9.81 5.78 2.59
CA ILE A 81 11.12 6.00 1.95
C ILE A 81 12.23 5.34 2.76
N GLN A 82 12.22 5.46 4.08
CA GLN A 82 13.19 4.82 4.97
C GLN A 82 13.14 3.30 4.86
N GLN A 83 11.95 2.70 4.85
CA GLN A 83 11.80 1.26 4.71
C GLN A 83 12.27 0.77 3.33
N ILE A 84 11.95 1.50 2.24
CA ILE A 84 12.47 1.17 0.90
C ILE A 84 14.00 1.20 0.90
N GLN A 85 14.62 2.22 1.51
CA GLN A 85 16.08 2.31 1.60
C GLN A 85 16.67 1.13 2.38
N ALA A 86 16.06 0.75 3.50
CA ALA A 86 16.50 -0.42 4.26
C ALA A 86 16.43 -1.73 3.45
N ILE A 87 15.41 -1.88 2.59
CA ILE A 87 15.29 -3.04 1.70
C ILE A 87 16.39 -3.02 0.61
N ILE A 88 16.74 -1.85 0.09
CA ILE A 88 17.86 -1.70 -0.85
C ILE A 88 19.17 -2.06 -0.17
N ASP A 89 19.42 -1.53 1.03
CA ASP A 89 20.65 -1.77 1.80
C ASP A 89 20.81 -3.25 2.18
N ALA A 90 19.68 -3.96 2.37
CA ALA A 90 19.65 -5.41 2.56
C ALA A 90 19.88 -6.22 1.27
N GLY A 91 20.00 -5.57 0.11
CA GLY A 91 20.21 -6.23 -1.18
C GLY A 91 18.94 -6.87 -1.77
N SER A 92 17.76 -6.55 -1.25
CA SER A 92 16.49 -7.13 -1.68
C SER A 92 15.65 -6.20 -2.56
N ALA A 93 16.16 -5.02 -2.89
CA ALA A 93 15.56 -4.11 -3.86
C ALA A 93 16.64 -3.44 -4.72
N TYR A 94 16.22 -2.89 -5.86
CA TYR A 94 17.09 -2.20 -6.79
C TYR A 94 16.38 -1.04 -7.48
N ALA A 95 17.14 -0.01 -7.83
CA ALA A 95 16.64 1.13 -8.61
C ALA A 95 16.83 0.86 -10.12
N ALA A 96 15.81 1.19 -10.91
CA ALA A 96 15.85 1.10 -12.37
C ALA A 96 14.90 2.13 -13.00
N GLU A 97 15.40 2.99 -13.86
CA GLU A 97 14.63 4.00 -14.62
C GLU A 97 13.70 4.85 -13.73
N GLY A 98 14.21 5.31 -12.59
CA GLY A 98 13.44 6.11 -11.62
C GLY A 98 12.45 5.31 -10.75
N HIS A 99 12.36 4.00 -10.97
CA HIS A 99 11.61 3.09 -10.11
C HIS A 99 12.52 2.44 -9.08
N VAL A 100 11.95 2.02 -7.95
CA VAL A 100 12.56 1.04 -7.06
C VAL A 100 11.70 -0.21 -7.06
N LEU A 101 12.32 -1.36 -7.23
CA LEU A 101 11.64 -2.65 -7.30
C LEU A 101 12.17 -3.59 -6.23
N PHE A 102 11.27 -4.37 -5.66
CA PHE A 102 11.63 -5.52 -4.83
C PHE A 102 12.10 -6.66 -5.73
N ASP A 103 13.27 -7.20 -5.42
CA ASP A 103 13.83 -8.38 -6.09
C ASP A 103 13.26 -9.64 -5.42
N VAL A 104 12.24 -10.21 -6.04
CA VAL A 104 11.57 -11.41 -5.48
C VAL A 104 12.52 -12.60 -5.39
N SER A 105 13.54 -12.68 -6.26
CA SER A 105 14.52 -13.75 -6.24
C SER A 105 15.45 -13.69 -5.01
N SER A 106 15.58 -12.52 -4.39
CA SER A 106 16.35 -12.33 -3.15
C SER A 106 15.69 -12.99 -1.92
N TYR A 107 14.41 -13.36 -2.01
CA TYR A 107 13.65 -13.95 -0.92
C TYR A 107 13.09 -15.35 -1.30
N PRO A 108 13.87 -16.44 -1.09
CA PRO A 108 13.52 -17.79 -1.55
C PRO A 108 12.16 -18.31 -1.02
N SER A 109 11.71 -17.81 0.13
CA SER A 109 10.42 -18.18 0.72
C SER A 109 9.24 -17.34 0.26
N TYR A 110 9.42 -16.47 -0.77
CA TYR A 110 8.33 -15.64 -1.28
C TYR A 110 7.18 -16.52 -1.80
N GLY A 111 5.95 -16.19 -1.35
CA GLY A 111 4.77 -17.00 -1.67
C GLY A 111 4.44 -18.12 -0.69
N ALA A 112 5.35 -18.50 0.20
CA ALA A 112 5.13 -19.59 1.16
C ALA A 112 3.91 -19.36 2.07
N LEU A 113 3.71 -18.14 2.55
CA LEU A 113 2.56 -17.78 3.40
C LEU A 113 1.22 -17.90 2.66
N SER A 114 1.18 -17.50 1.39
CA SER A 114 -0.03 -17.57 0.56
C SER A 114 -0.26 -18.94 -0.08
N GLY A 115 0.72 -19.84 0.01
CA GLY A 115 0.71 -21.13 -0.68
C GLY A 115 0.74 -21.03 -2.20
N ARG A 116 1.16 -19.89 -2.75
CA ARG A 116 1.27 -19.66 -4.21
C ARG A 116 2.69 -19.87 -4.67
N ASN A 117 2.86 -20.52 -5.81
CA ASN A 117 4.13 -20.53 -6.51
C ASN A 117 4.26 -19.28 -7.41
N LEU A 118 5.49 -18.96 -7.78
CA LEU A 118 5.80 -17.76 -8.56
C LEU A 118 5.19 -17.82 -9.97
N ASP A 119 5.19 -18.99 -10.61
CA ASP A 119 4.66 -19.16 -11.97
C ASP A 119 3.15 -18.89 -12.04
N ASP A 120 2.41 -19.34 -11.01
CA ASP A 120 0.96 -19.05 -10.91
C ASP A 120 0.70 -17.55 -10.71
N MET A 121 1.62 -16.83 -10.05
CA MET A 121 1.51 -15.38 -9.85
C MET A 121 1.70 -14.62 -11.17
N ILE A 122 2.59 -15.05 -12.06
CA ILE A 122 2.75 -14.45 -13.40
C ILE A 122 1.52 -14.73 -14.25
N ALA A 123 1.06 -15.97 -14.28
CA ALA A 123 -0.10 -16.35 -15.10
C ALA A 123 -1.37 -15.56 -14.72
N GLY A 124 -1.47 -15.13 -13.46
CA GLY A 124 -2.55 -14.27 -12.96
C GLY A 124 -2.31 -12.77 -13.10
N ALA A 125 -1.11 -12.34 -13.50
CA ALA A 125 -0.79 -10.92 -13.62
C ALA A 125 -1.46 -10.30 -14.84
N ARG A 126 -2.21 -9.22 -14.62
CA ARG A 126 -2.92 -8.46 -15.67
C ARG A 126 -2.06 -7.39 -16.33
N VAL A 127 -0.78 -7.31 -16.00
CA VAL A 127 0.12 -6.23 -16.41
C VAL A 127 1.28 -6.82 -17.19
N GLU A 128 1.57 -6.23 -18.34
CA GLU A 128 2.78 -6.56 -19.11
C GLU A 128 4.04 -6.35 -18.25
N VAL A 129 5.02 -7.23 -18.48
CA VAL A 129 6.32 -7.11 -17.79
C VAL A 129 7.04 -5.87 -18.30
N ALA A 130 7.19 -4.89 -17.42
CA ALA A 130 7.87 -3.65 -17.78
C ALA A 130 9.38 -3.90 -18.03
N PRO A 131 9.99 -3.21 -19.03
CA PRO A 131 11.37 -3.47 -19.47
C PRO A 131 12.42 -3.18 -18.37
N TYR A 132 12.10 -2.36 -17.40
CA TYR A 132 12.98 -2.03 -16.27
C TYR A 132 13.04 -3.10 -15.17
N LYS A 133 12.22 -4.16 -15.25
CA LYS A 133 12.25 -5.28 -14.30
C LYS A 133 13.33 -6.28 -14.63
N LYS A 134 14.10 -6.72 -13.63
CA LYS A 134 15.04 -7.85 -13.76
C LYS A 134 14.32 -9.17 -13.94
N ASN A 135 13.23 -9.37 -13.17
CA ASN A 135 12.38 -10.56 -13.22
C ASN A 135 10.92 -10.16 -13.35
N PRO A 136 10.10 -10.94 -14.05
CA PRO A 136 8.65 -10.68 -14.16
C PRO A 136 7.92 -10.55 -12.83
N HIS A 137 8.39 -11.26 -11.81
CA HIS A 137 7.80 -11.27 -10.46
C HIS A 137 8.10 -10.03 -9.64
N ASP A 138 9.15 -9.27 -9.99
CA ASP A 138 9.54 -8.09 -9.24
C ASP A 138 8.39 -7.08 -9.23
N PHE A 139 8.20 -6.39 -8.12
CA PHE A 139 7.13 -5.43 -7.99
C PHE A 139 7.64 -4.08 -7.48
N VAL A 140 6.87 -3.05 -7.82
CA VAL A 140 7.26 -1.66 -7.57
C VAL A 140 7.10 -1.33 -6.08
N LEU A 141 8.17 -0.77 -5.50
CA LEU A 141 8.18 -0.15 -4.17
C LEU A 141 8.06 1.38 -4.27
N TRP A 142 8.69 1.97 -5.30
CA TRP A 142 8.61 3.40 -5.63
C TRP A 142 8.51 3.58 -7.13
N LYS A 143 7.68 4.52 -7.59
CA LYS A 143 7.55 4.85 -9.00
C LYS A 143 7.57 6.35 -9.24
N PRO A 144 8.16 6.82 -10.36
CA PRO A 144 8.13 8.24 -10.71
C PRO A 144 6.70 8.71 -10.94
N SER A 145 6.38 9.93 -10.49
CA SER A 145 5.12 10.58 -10.78
C SER A 145 5.20 11.31 -12.13
N LYS A 146 4.07 11.36 -12.84
CA LYS A 146 3.92 12.19 -14.03
C LYS A 146 3.77 13.66 -13.63
N LYS A 147 3.91 14.56 -14.60
CA LYS A 147 3.92 16.00 -14.39
C LYS A 147 2.73 16.55 -13.58
N ASP A 148 1.55 15.94 -13.74
CA ASP A 148 0.30 16.40 -13.11
C ASP A 148 -0.20 15.42 -12.04
N GLU A 149 0.67 14.49 -11.58
CA GLU A 149 0.36 13.58 -10.50
C GLU A 149 1.00 14.06 -9.18
N PRO A 150 0.40 13.73 -8.04
CA PRO A 150 1.04 13.93 -6.73
C PRO A 150 2.42 13.28 -6.69
N SER A 151 3.40 13.99 -6.14
CA SER A 151 4.76 13.49 -6.02
C SER A 151 5.38 13.93 -4.70
N TRP A 152 6.30 13.12 -4.24
CA TRP A 152 7.12 13.36 -3.05
C TRP A 152 8.59 13.19 -3.41
N PRO A 153 9.47 14.03 -2.84
CA PRO A 153 10.89 13.90 -3.05
C PRO A 153 11.42 12.61 -2.41
N SER A 154 12.30 11.92 -3.12
CA SER A 154 12.99 10.74 -2.61
C SER A 154 14.44 10.67 -3.13
N PRO A 155 15.30 9.80 -2.57
CA PRO A 155 16.65 9.56 -3.11
C PRO A 155 16.66 9.09 -4.58
N TRP A 156 15.54 8.56 -5.06
CA TRP A 156 15.39 8.03 -6.42
C TRP A 156 14.69 9.00 -7.38
N GLY A 157 14.34 10.19 -6.90
CA GLY A 157 13.64 11.25 -7.63
C GLY A 157 12.21 11.45 -7.15
N GLU A 158 11.54 12.42 -7.76
CA GLU A 158 10.13 12.75 -7.49
C GLU A 158 9.23 11.58 -7.89
N GLY A 159 8.40 11.12 -6.96
CA GLY A 159 7.57 9.95 -7.19
C GLY A 159 6.58 9.65 -6.08
N ARG A 160 6.09 8.43 -6.07
CA ARG A 160 5.12 7.94 -5.11
C ARG A 160 5.32 6.45 -4.81
N PRO A 161 4.82 5.92 -3.68
CA PRO A 161 5.00 4.53 -3.32
C PRO A 161 4.27 3.58 -4.26
N GLY A 162 4.77 2.36 -4.33
CA GLY A 162 4.01 1.20 -4.80
C GLY A 162 3.06 0.70 -3.71
N TRP A 163 1.97 0.08 -4.11
CA TRP A 163 0.90 -0.33 -3.21
C TRP A 163 1.34 -1.23 -2.04
N HIS A 164 2.29 -2.15 -2.28
CA HIS A 164 2.65 -3.15 -1.27
C HIS A 164 3.48 -2.58 -0.11
N ILE A 165 4.34 -1.58 -0.35
CA ILE A 165 5.21 -1.01 0.68
C ILE A 165 4.42 -0.16 1.68
N GLU A 166 3.30 0.41 1.26
CA GLU A 166 2.46 1.27 2.10
C GLU A 166 2.06 0.57 3.40
N CYS A 167 1.44 -0.60 3.28
CA CYS A 167 1.01 -1.36 4.46
C CYS A 167 2.19 -1.79 5.34
N SER A 168 3.32 -2.16 4.74
CA SER A 168 4.50 -2.59 5.50
C SER A 168 5.06 -1.45 6.35
N ALA A 169 5.17 -0.25 5.78
CA ALA A 169 5.70 0.91 6.48
C ALA A 169 4.74 1.50 7.53
N MET A 170 3.44 1.36 7.34
CA MET A 170 2.44 1.90 8.28
C MET A 170 2.12 0.97 9.45
N ILE A 171 2.69 -0.24 9.48
CA ILE A 171 2.45 -1.22 10.55
C ILE A 171 3.56 -1.18 11.62
N GLU A 172 4.68 -0.55 11.32
CA GLU A 172 5.76 -0.31 12.28
C GLU A 172 5.42 0.84 13.24
#